data_6de283bee3fbcae7a7b1f2f0ff878731
#
_entry.id   6de283bee3fbcae7a7b1f2f0ff878731
#
_cell.length_a   1.000
_cell.length_b   1.000
_cell.length_c   1.000
_cell.angle_alpha   90.00
_cell.angle_beta   90.00
_cell.angle_gamma   90.00
#
_symmetry.space_group_name_H-M   'P 1'
#
loop_
_entity.id
_entity.type
_entity.pdbx_description
1 polymer ?
#
loop_
_entity_poly.entity_id
_entity_poly.type
_entity_poly.pdbx_seq_one_letter_code
_entity_poly.pdbx_strand_id
1 'polypeptide(L)'
;MCIRERFLSEHKLGRTPNPDILCNREIKFKSFLEYAFNIGADFIATGHYASIKRIDGKDYLYRAKDNDKDQTYFLHEVKEKEFSKCIFPLENIKKNEVRNIAKKINLPISSKKDSVGICFVGERNMKDFLGRFINLTKGPIIDEYGVEIGEHDGATLYTKGQRQGLNIGGLKGKEDLPWYVFDKDIKKNEVYVCQGVDNELLFSKYLECDKISWINQIEYVFPKTCLIQVRHQHTPVKCKIFLKNKKFTVEFIQSIRGVAPGQSAVFYDKNLCLGGGIISKSA
;
A
#
# COMPACT_ATOMS: atom_id res chain seq x y z
N MET A 1 18.42 8.89 4.47
CA MET A 1 17.90 8.87 3.07
C MET A 1 16.51 9.49 3.09
N CYS A 2 16.28 10.51 2.30
CA CYS A 2 15.00 11.21 2.18
C CYS A 2 13.91 10.26 1.65
N ILE A 3 12.64 10.47 2.05
CA ILE A 3 11.49 9.67 1.57
C ILE A 3 11.44 9.66 0.04
N ARG A 4 11.65 10.82 -0.60
CA ARG A 4 11.71 10.95 -2.06
C ARG A 4 12.83 10.10 -2.67
N GLU A 5 14.03 10.12 -2.11
CA GLU A 5 15.15 9.32 -2.62
C GLU A 5 14.86 7.81 -2.54
N ARG A 6 14.30 7.38 -1.42
CA ARG A 6 13.89 5.98 -1.25
C ARG A 6 12.79 5.60 -2.25
N PHE A 7 11.81 6.46 -2.45
CA PHE A 7 10.76 6.27 -3.44
C PHE A 7 11.33 6.09 -4.85
N LEU A 8 12.26 6.97 -5.26
CA LEU A 8 12.91 6.91 -6.56
C LEU A 8 13.82 5.67 -6.71
N SER A 9 14.55 5.29 -5.65
CA SER A 9 15.41 4.09 -5.70
C SER A 9 14.59 2.81 -5.86
N GLU A 10 13.46 2.68 -5.20
CA GLU A 10 12.56 1.53 -5.35
C GLU A 10 11.99 1.44 -6.77
N HIS A 11 11.59 2.58 -7.36
CA HIS A 11 11.13 2.62 -8.75
C HIS A 11 12.24 2.22 -9.74
N LYS A 12 13.48 2.66 -9.53
CA LYS A 12 14.62 2.23 -10.36
C LYS A 12 14.87 0.72 -10.30
N LEU A 13 14.52 0.09 -9.19
CA LEU A 13 14.59 -1.37 -9.02
C LEU A 13 13.32 -2.09 -9.55
N GLY A 14 12.40 -1.36 -10.18
CA GLY A 14 11.17 -1.92 -10.70
C GLY A 14 10.12 -2.24 -9.63
N ARG A 15 10.32 -1.82 -8.40
CA ARG A 15 9.36 -2.02 -7.31
C ARG A 15 8.38 -0.84 -7.24
N THR A 16 7.21 -1.09 -6.68
CA THR A 16 6.17 -0.06 -6.52
C THR A 16 6.02 0.29 -5.03
N PRO A 17 6.79 1.26 -4.51
CA PRO A 17 6.74 1.62 -3.09
C PRO A 17 5.47 2.38 -2.74
N ASN A 18 5.08 2.33 -1.45
CA ASN A 18 4.03 3.18 -0.91
C ASN A 18 4.65 4.26 -0.01
N PRO A 19 4.77 5.50 -0.49
CA PRO A 19 5.43 6.57 0.26
C PRO A 19 4.60 7.11 1.43
N ASP A 20 3.28 6.88 1.46
CA ASP A 20 2.41 7.36 2.55
C ASP A 20 2.74 6.66 3.86
N ILE A 21 3.14 5.39 3.81
CA ILE A 21 3.61 4.63 4.97
C ILE A 21 4.86 5.28 5.56
N LEU A 22 5.82 5.64 4.72
CA LEU A 22 7.03 6.33 5.14
C LEU A 22 6.74 7.74 5.67
N CYS A 23 5.82 8.46 5.04
CA CYS A 23 5.37 9.77 5.51
C CYS A 23 4.75 9.67 6.91
N ASN A 24 3.90 8.69 7.15
CA ASN A 24 3.32 8.46 8.46
C ASN A 24 4.43 8.13 9.48
N ARG A 25 5.31 7.17 9.20
CA ARG A 25 6.34 6.73 10.13
C ARG A 25 7.38 7.81 10.44
N GLU A 26 7.90 8.51 9.42
CA GLU A 26 9.06 9.40 9.60
C GLU A 26 8.67 10.87 9.82
N ILE A 27 7.55 11.31 9.25
CA ILE A 27 7.13 12.72 9.31
C ILE A 27 6.03 12.92 10.36
N LYS A 28 4.84 12.31 10.15
CA LYS A 28 3.67 12.63 10.97
C LYS A 28 3.82 12.12 12.40
N PHE A 29 4.19 10.85 12.57
CA PHE A 29 4.29 10.20 13.88
C PHE A 29 5.72 10.15 14.44
N LYS A 30 6.64 10.90 13.86
CA LYS A 30 7.99 11.12 14.41
C LYS A 30 8.33 12.59 14.44
N SER A 31 8.82 13.18 13.35
CA SER A 31 9.32 14.57 13.36
C SER A 31 8.24 15.58 13.76
N PHE A 32 7.00 15.42 13.29
CA PHE A 32 5.91 16.31 13.70
C PHE A 32 5.50 16.07 15.15
N LEU A 33 5.49 14.82 15.60
CA LEU A 33 5.21 14.48 17.00
C LEU A 33 6.27 15.12 17.93
N GLU A 34 7.57 14.95 17.61
CA GLU A 34 8.68 15.55 18.35
C GLU A 34 8.54 17.09 18.40
N TYR A 35 8.25 17.72 17.26
CA TYR A 35 8.02 19.15 17.19
C TYR A 35 6.85 19.62 18.06
N ALA A 36 5.70 18.91 18.00
CA ALA A 36 4.52 19.23 18.79
C ALA A 36 4.82 19.22 20.29
N PHE A 37 5.56 18.22 20.78
CA PHE A 37 5.97 18.16 22.19
C PHE A 37 6.96 19.27 22.58
N ASN A 38 7.88 19.62 21.70
CA ASN A 38 8.82 20.71 21.95
C ASN A 38 8.13 22.08 22.13
N ILE A 39 6.95 22.27 21.55
CA ILE A 39 6.12 23.47 21.72
C ILE A 39 5.04 23.32 22.81
N GLY A 40 5.07 22.24 23.60
CA GLY A 40 4.21 22.04 24.78
C GLY A 40 2.92 21.29 24.55
N ALA A 41 2.76 20.56 23.45
CA ALA A 41 1.59 19.69 23.24
C ALA A 41 1.71 18.39 24.05
N ASP A 42 0.61 17.90 24.62
CA ASP A 42 0.53 16.60 25.28
C ASP A 42 0.19 15.46 24.31
N PHE A 43 -0.57 15.79 23.27
CA PHE A 43 -1.03 14.84 22.23
C PHE A 43 -1.05 15.51 20.86
N ILE A 44 -1.00 14.69 19.82
CA ILE A 44 -1.37 15.10 18.47
C ILE A 44 -2.70 14.45 18.07
N ALA A 45 -3.56 15.19 17.38
CA ALA A 45 -4.76 14.65 16.76
C ALA A 45 -4.63 14.61 15.24
N THR A 46 -4.98 13.50 14.62
CA THR A 46 -4.92 13.37 13.16
C THR A 46 -6.22 12.83 12.60
N GLY A 47 -6.55 13.22 11.36
CA GLY A 47 -7.76 12.78 10.66
C GLY A 47 -7.69 11.37 10.06
N HIS A 48 -6.82 10.51 10.56
CA HIS A 48 -6.79 9.13 10.10
C HIS A 48 -8.01 8.34 10.58
N TYR A 49 -8.56 7.54 9.69
CA TYR A 49 -9.55 6.53 10.03
C TYR A 49 -8.84 5.30 10.61
N ALA A 50 -8.60 5.34 11.89
CA ALA A 50 -7.99 4.30 12.70
C ALA A 50 -8.49 4.43 14.14
N SER A 51 -8.29 3.43 14.98
CA SER A 51 -8.66 3.47 16.40
C SER A 51 -7.49 3.01 17.26
N ILE A 52 -7.30 3.60 18.42
CA ILE A 52 -6.34 3.17 19.44
C ILE A 52 -7.10 2.68 20.66
N LYS A 53 -6.78 1.47 21.11
CA LYS A 53 -7.35 0.90 22.34
C LYS A 53 -6.23 0.59 23.33
N ARG A 54 -6.38 1.11 24.55
CA ARG A 54 -5.47 0.80 25.65
C ARG A 54 -5.96 -0.45 26.38
N ILE A 55 -5.13 -1.48 26.41
CA ILE A 55 -5.42 -2.76 27.07
C ILE A 55 -4.15 -3.15 27.86
N ASP A 56 -4.30 -3.35 29.17
CA ASP A 56 -3.22 -3.70 30.10
C ASP A 56 -1.98 -2.79 29.97
N GLY A 57 -2.26 -1.47 29.88
CA GLY A 57 -1.21 -0.44 29.80
C GLY A 57 -0.52 -0.31 28.45
N LYS A 58 -0.90 -1.09 27.43
CA LYS A 58 -0.36 -1.05 26.06
C LYS A 58 -1.39 -0.49 25.10
N ASP A 59 -0.92 0.26 24.11
CA ASP A 59 -1.75 0.84 23.07
C ASP A 59 -1.73 -0.02 21.81
N TYR A 60 -2.91 -0.40 21.35
CA TYR A 60 -3.12 -1.27 20.18
C TYR A 60 -3.83 -0.53 19.07
N LEU A 61 -3.33 -0.67 17.84
CA LEU A 61 -3.93 -0.07 16.65
C LEU A 61 -5.03 -0.98 16.10
N TYR A 62 -6.25 -0.46 16.03
CA TYR A 62 -7.42 -1.15 15.48
C TYR A 62 -7.94 -0.43 14.24
N ARG A 63 -8.61 -1.17 13.37
CA ARG A 63 -9.37 -0.60 12.26
C ARG A 63 -10.43 0.35 12.77
N ALA A 64 -10.69 1.40 11.99
CA ALA A 64 -11.79 2.31 12.24
C ALA A 64 -13.16 1.64 12.03
N LYS A 65 -14.23 2.28 12.55
CA LYS A 65 -15.61 1.87 12.28
C LYS A 65 -15.97 1.89 10.79
N ASP A 66 -15.42 2.83 10.04
CA ASP A 66 -15.56 2.91 8.58
C ASP A 66 -14.51 2.04 7.88
N ASN A 67 -14.86 0.79 7.61
CA ASN A 67 -13.96 -0.18 6.96
C ASN A 67 -13.54 0.26 5.55
N ASP A 68 -14.38 1.00 4.82
CA ASP A 68 -14.08 1.45 3.45
C ASP A 68 -13.05 2.60 3.44
N LYS A 69 -12.90 3.28 4.58
CA LYS A 69 -11.96 4.39 4.79
C LYS A 69 -10.83 4.05 5.75
N ASP A 70 -10.79 2.82 6.27
CA ASP A 70 -9.75 2.38 7.20
C ASP A 70 -8.35 2.66 6.65
N GLN A 71 -7.52 3.29 7.47
CA GLN A 71 -6.17 3.72 7.11
C GLN A 71 -5.07 3.01 7.91
N THR A 72 -5.41 1.99 8.68
CA THR A 72 -4.43 1.21 9.45
C THR A 72 -3.36 0.58 8.56
N TYR A 73 -3.70 0.27 7.29
CA TYR A 73 -2.73 -0.16 6.28
C TYR A 73 -1.54 0.80 6.15
N PHE A 74 -1.76 2.10 6.19
CA PHE A 74 -0.70 3.10 6.07
C PHE A 74 0.04 3.38 7.37
N LEU A 75 -0.45 2.85 8.50
CA LEU A 75 0.07 3.09 9.83
C LEU A 75 0.88 1.90 10.39
N HIS A 76 0.95 0.79 9.68
CA HIS A 76 1.52 -0.48 10.18
C HIS A 76 3.01 -0.42 10.57
N GLU A 77 3.76 0.57 10.12
CA GLU A 77 5.17 0.78 10.51
C GLU A 77 5.36 1.76 11.68
N VAL A 78 4.31 2.46 12.12
CA VAL A 78 4.31 3.31 13.32
C VAL A 78 4.27 2.42 14.55
N LYS A 79 5.08 2.74 15.57
CA LYS A 79 5.20 1.90 16.78
C LYS A 79 4.21 2.32 17.86
N GLU A 80 3.98 1.42 18.81
CA GLU A 80 3.08 1.64 19.97
C GLU A 80 3.40 2.95 20.70
N LYS A 81 4.68 3.22 20.97
CA LYS A 81 5.12 4.41 21.71
C LYS A 81 4.71 5.73 21.05
N GLU A 82 4.63 5.79 19.71
CA GLU A 82 4.13 6.95 18.98
C GLU A 82 2.60 7.04 19.07
N PHE A 83 1.90 5.89 19.02
CA PHE A 83 0.44 5.85 19.15
C PHE A 83 -0.06 6.26 20.53
N SER A 84 0.71 6.00 21.59
CA SER A 84 0.36 6.41 22.97
C SER A 84 0.19 7.93 23.12
N LYS A 85 0.66 8.71 22.17
CA LYS A 85 0.62 10.17 22.13
C LYS A 85 -0.30 10.72 21.03
N CYS A 86 -1.17 9.88 20.47
CA CYS A 86 -2.01 10.22 19.33
C CYS A 86 -3.49 10.05 19.65
N ILE A 87 -4.31 10.88 19.02
CA ILE A 87 -5.77 10.79 19.06
C ILE A 87 -6.28 10.68 17.62
N PHE A 88 -7.20 9.75 17.38
CA PHE A 88 -7.88 9.57 16.11
C PHE A 88 -9.37 9.93 16.24
N PRO A 89 -9.76 11.22 16.11
CA PRO A 89 -11.15 11.66 16.34
C PRO A 89 -12.17 11.00 15.42
N LEU A 90 -11.74 10.42 14.29
CA LEU A 90 -12.61 9.81 13.30
C LEU A 90 -12.80 8.29 13.50
N GLU A 91 -12.26 7.70 14.56
CA GLU A 91 -12.29 6.25 14.80
C GLU A 91 -13.70 5.64 14.77
N ASN A 92 -14.71 6.36 15.28
CA ASN A 92 -16.07 5.89 15.44
C ASN A 92 -17.07 6.56 14.47
N ILE A 93 -16.62 7.36 13.51
CA ILE A 93 -17.45 8.16 12.62
C ILE A 93 -17.25 7.72 11.17
N LYS A 94 -18.35 7.46 10.44
CA LYS A 94 -18.27 7.16 9.01
C LYS A 94 -18.03 8.43 8.19
N LYS A 95 -17.39 8.30 7.02
CA LYS A 95 -17.03 9.43 6.14
C LYS A 95 -18.25 10.28 5.73
N ASN A 96 -19.39 9.65 5.46
CA ASN A 96 -20.62 10.36 5.14
C ASN A 96 -21.14 11.19 6.33
N GLU A 97 -21.01 10.69 7.55
CA GLU A 97 -21.36 11.45 8.78
C GLU A 97 -20.45 12.66 8.96
N VAL A 98 -19.12 12.49 8.74
CA VAL A 98 -18.14 13.59 8.76
C VAL A 98 -18.54 14.69 7.77
N ARG A 99 -18.92 14.31 6.54
CA ARG A 99 -19.38 15.26 5.51
C ARG A 99 -20.68 15.97 5.91
N ASN A 100 -21.60 15.26 6.54
CA ASN A 100 -22.85 15.85 7.05
C ASN A 100 -22.59 16.84 8.17
N ILE A 101 -21.69 16.52 9.11
CA ILE A 101 -21.27 17.45 10.17
C ILE A 101 -20.63 18.69 9.54
N ALA A 102 -19.68 18.52 8.61
CA ALA A 102 -19.01 19.62 7.93
C ALA A 102 -20.00 20.56 7.20
N LYS A 103 -21.04 19.99 6.56
CA LYS A 103 -22.13 20.79 5.95
C LYS A 103 -22.94 21.54 6.99
N LYS A 104 -23.33 20.90 8.09
CA LYS A 104 -24.12 21.52 9.17
C LYS A 104 -23.42 22.72 9.80
N ILE A 105 -22.10 22.68 9.93
CA ILE A 105 -21.30 23.79 10.48
C ILE A 105 -20.72 24.70 9.38
N ASN A 106 -21.23 24.59 8.15
CA ASN A 106 -20.88 25.43 7.00
C ASN A 106 -19.36 25.48 6.70
N LEU A 107 -18.66 24.36 6.81
CA LEU A 107 -17.23 24.30 6.42
C LEU A 107 -17.10 24.41 4.89
N PRO A 108 -16.27 25.34 4.37
CA PRO A 108 -16.08 25.54 2.93
C PRO A 108 -15.61 24.29 2.19
N ILE A 109 -14.92 23.39 2.91
CA ILE A 109 -14.35 22.13 2.35
C ILE A 109 -15.32 20.94 2.42
N SER A 110 -16.58 21.13 2.85
CA SER A 110 -17.57 20.05 3.04
C SER A 110 -17.84 19.22 1.78
N SER A 111 -17.72 19.84 0.59
CA SER A 111 -17.90 19.22 -0.72
C SER A 111 -16.59 18.83 -1.41
N LYS A 112 -15.43 19.11 -0.79
CA LYS A 112 -14.12 18.78 -1.38
C LYS A 112 -14.00 17.27 -1.59
N LYS A 113 -13.58 16.86 -2.81
CA LYS A 113 -13.25 15.46 -3.11
C LYS A 113 -12.09 14.99 -2.24
N ASP A 114 -12.06 13.68 -1.94
CA ASP A 114 -10.91 13.08 -1.25
C ASP A 114 -9.65 13.33 -2.07
N SER A 115 -8.54 13.64 -1.39
CA SER A 115 -7.25 13.82 -2.05
C SER A 115 -6.82 12.49 -2.67
N VAL A 116 -6.56 12.52 -3.97
CA VAL A 116 -6.02 11.39 -4.72
C VAL A 116 -4.60 11.77 -5.10
N GLY A 117 -3.63 10.99 -4.64
CA GLY A 117 -2.22 11.20 -4.99
C GLY A 117 -1.26 11.15 -3.80
N ILE A 118 0.02 11.10 -4.13
CA ILE A 118 1.12 11.05 -3.16
C ILE A 118 1.40 12.46 -2.65
N CYS A 119 1.45 12.65 -1.33
CA CYS A 119 1.55 13.95 -0.68
C CYS A 119 2.67 14.86 -1.25
N PHE A 120 3.88 14.33 -1.45
CA PHE A 120 5.01 15.12 -1.96
C PHE A 120 5.07 15.23 -3.50
N VAL A 121 4.26 14.46 -4.22
CA VAL A 121 4.11 14.57 -5.68
C VAL A 121 3.07 15.64 -6.02
N GLY A 122 2.04 15.77 -5.17
CA GLY A 122 0.90 16.65 -5.39
C GLY A 122 -0.04 16.13 -6.50
N GLU A 123 -0.69 17.05 -7.21
CA GLU A 123 -1.65 16.74 -8.29
C GLU A 123 -0.97 16.39 -9.63
N ARG A 124 0.33 16.15 -9.64
CA ARG A 124 1.09 15.86 -10.87
C ARG A 124 0.89 14.41 -11.30
N ASN A 125 0.97 14.19 -12.63
CA ASN A 125 1.03 12.83 -13.18
C ASN A 125 2.32 12.13 -12.71
N MET A 126 2.21 10.87 -12.33
CA MET A 126 3.34 10.06 -11.85
C MET A 126 4.45 9.92 -12.91
N LYS A 127 4.08 9.79 -14.19
CA LYS A 127 5.03 9.75 -15.31
C LYS A 127 5.87 11.03 -15.38
N ASP A 128 5.23 12.19 -15.29
CA ASP A 128 5.89 13.50 -15.34
C ASP A 128 6.80 13.72 -14.12
N PHE A 129 6.38 13.22 -12.95
CA PHE A 129 7.20 13.30 -11.76
C PHE A 129 8.43 12.39 -11.86
N LEU A 130 8.25 11.11 -12.17
CA LEU A 130 9.35 10.15 -12.27
C LEU A 130 10.31 10.48 -13.41
N GLY A 131 9.81 10.96 -14.55
CA GLY A 131 10.62 11.34 -15.71
C GLY A 131 11.65 12.44 -15.46
N ARG A 132 11.50 13.22 -14.38
CA ARG A 132 12.52 14.20 -13.95
C ARG A 132 13.73 13.58 -13.27
N PHE A 133 13.64 12.34 -12.81
CA PHE A 133 14.65 11.66 -11.98
C PHE A 133 15.08 10.31 -12.52
N ILE A 134 14.28 9.72 -13.40
CA ILE A 134 14.51 8.41 -14.01
C ILE A 134 14.37 8.59 -15.51
N ASN A 135 15.33 8.09 -16.25
CA ASN A 135 15.22 8.05 -17.71
C ASN A 135 14.13 7.03 -18.08
N LEU A 136 12.99 7.54 -18.57
CA LEU A 136 11.88 6.72 -19.03
C LEU A 136 12.04 6.51 -20.55
N THR A 137 12.30 5.28 -20.92
CA THR A 137 12.42 4.86 -22.33
C THR A 137 11.22 4.02 -22.72
N LYS A 138 10.74 4.18 -23.94
CA LYS A 138 9.71 3.33 -24.50
C LYS A 138 10.21 1.89 -24.65
N GLY A 139 9.30 0.94 -24.55
CA GLY A 139 9.58 -0.48 -24.68
C GLY A 139 8.34 -1.28 -25.02
N PRO A 140 8.48 -2.56 -25.41
CA PRO A 140 7.38 -3.38 -25.86
C PRO A 140 6.46 -3.82 -24.69
N ILE A 141 5.16 -3.89 -24.99
CA ILE A 141 4.19 -4.62 -24.19
C ILE A 141 4.00 -5.98 -24.86
N ILE A 142 4.25 -7.04 -24.10
CA ILE A 142 4.27 -8.43 -24.56
C ILE A 142 3.12 -9.20 -23.88
N ASP A 143 2.35 -9.94 -24.67
CA ASP A 143 1.27 -10.77 -24.12
C ASP A 143 1.79 -12.09 -23.51
N GLU A 144 0.89 -12.87 -22.91
CA GLU A 144 1.18 -14.16 -22.28
C GLU A 144 1.70 -15.23 -23.24
N TYR A 145 1.62 -14.99 -24.54
CA TYR A 145 2.13 -15.88 -25.60
C TYR A 145 3.47 -15.42 -26.18
N GLY A 146 4.03 -14.31 -25.65
CA GLY A 146 5.29 -13.76 -26.11
C GLY A 146 5.18 -12.86 -27.36
N VAL A 147 3.97 -12.44 -27.70
CA VAL A 147 3.72 -11.56 -28.85
C VAL A 147 3.73 -10.10 -28.40
N GLU A 148 4.46 -9.24 -29.10
CA GLU A 148 4.42 -7.80 -28.90
C GLU A 148 3.08 -7.24 -29.39
N ILE A 149 2.34 -6.57 -28.49
CA ILE A 149 0.99 -6.08 -28.76
C ILE A 149 0.83 -4.57 -28.52
N GLY A 150 1.89 -3.88 -28.16
CA GLY A 150 1.88 -2.45 -27.92
C GLY A 150 3.20 -1.91 -27.40
N GLU A 151 3.22 -0.64 -27.08
CA GLU A 151 4.37 0.09 -26.55
C GLU A 151 4.02 0.80 -25.24
N HIS A 152 4.94 0.82 -24.30
CA HIS A 152 4.80 1.54 -23.04
C HIS A 152 5.85 2.66 -22.88
N ASP A 153 5.62 3.58 -21.96
CA ASP A 153 6.49 4.75 -21.71
C ASP A 153 7.63 4.49 -20.69
N GLY A 154 7.85 3.27 -20.29
CA GLY A 154 8.88 2.86 -19.33
C GLY A 154 8.35 1.81 -18.34
N ALA A 155 8.98 0.64 -18.28
CA ALA A 155 8.54 -0.50 -17.47
C ALA A 155 8.44 -0.17 -15.97
N THR A 156 9.20 0.79 -15.46
CA THR A 156 9.17 1.24 -14.05
C THR A 156 7.83 1.85 -13.63
N LEU A 157 7.03 2.36 -14.58
CA LEU A 157 5.72 2.98 -14.34
C LEU A 157 4.62 1.95 -14.04
N TYR A 158 4.87 0.69 -14.32
CA TYR A 158 3.84 -0.36 -14.26
C TYR A 158 3.98 -1.24 -13.04
N THR A 159 2.83 -1.73 -12.56
CA THR A 159 2.73 -2.56 -11.35
C THR A 159 1.92 -3.81 -11.65
N LYS A 160 2.32 -4.96 -11.13
CA LYS A 160 1.55 -6.22 -11.26
C LYS A 160 0.08 -6.01 -10.83
N GLY A 161 -0.86 -6.44 -11.68
CA GLY A 161 -2.30 -6.25 -11.50
C GLY A 161 -2.84 -4.90 -12.01
N GLN A 162 -2.00 -4.01 -12.56
CA GLN A 162 -2.43 -2.74 -13.15
C GLN A 162 -3.17 -2.97 -14.46
N ARG A 163 -4.29 -2.23 -14.65
CA ARG A 163 -5.07 -2.19 -15.89
C ARG A 163 -4.90 -0.86 -16.63
N GLN A 164 -4.90 0.24 -15.86
CA GLN A 164 -4.89 1.59 -16.45
C GLN A 164 -3.53 1.95 -17.05
N GLY A 165 -3.56 2.76 -18.12
CA GLY A 165 -2.35 3.30 -18.73
C GLY A 165 -1.59 2.34 -19.66
N LEU A 166 -2.17 1.19 -19.99
CA LEU A 166 -1.58 0.27 -20.99
C LEU A 166 -1.82 0.75 -22.42
N ASN A 167 -2.92 1.50 -22.65
CA ASN A 167 -3.31 2.05 -23.97
C ASN A 167 -3.36 0.97 -25.07
N ILE A 168 -3.65 -0.28 -24.71
CA ILE A 168 -3.86 -1.38 -25.64
C ILE A 168 -5.31 -1.31 -26.07
N GLY A 169 -5.57 -1.08 -27.34
CA GLY A 169 -6.91 -1.13 -27.96
C GLY A 169 -7.40 -2.56 -28.17
N GLY A 170 -8.59 -2.69 -28.76
CA GLY A 170 -9.08 -3.98 -29.23
C GLY A 170 -8.17 -4.53 -30.33
N LEU A 171 -7.61 -5.72 -30.11
CA LEU A 171 -6.73 -6.41 -31.06
C LEU A 171 -7.50 -7.44 -31.86
N LYS A 172 -7.33 -7.43 -33.17
CA LYS A 172 -7.98 -8.41 -34.07
C LYS A 172 -7.55 -9.83 -33.70
N GLY A 173 -8.52 -10.70 -33.47
CA GLY A 173 -8.26 -12.11 -33.09
C GLY A 173 -8.00 -12.36 -31.62
N LYS A 174 -8.11 -11.34 -30.77
CA LYS A 174 -8.11 -11.49 -29.30
C LYS A 174 -9.52 -11.32 -28.75
N GLU A 175 -9.75 -11.82 -27.53
CA GLU A 175 -11.02 -11.63 -26.82
C GLU A 175 -11.24 -10.17 -26.45
N ASP A 176 -12.51 -9.76 -26.28
CA ASP A 176 -12.84 -8.41 -25.79
C ASP A 176 -12.79 -8.36 -24.24
N LEU A 177 -11.64 -8.71 -23.71
CA LEU A 177 -11.34 -8.71 -22.28
C LEU A 177 -10.25 -7.66 -21.96
N PRO A 178 -10.31 -7.03 -20.77
CA PRO A 178 -9.33 -6.06 -20.38
C PRO A 178 -7.95 -6.69 -20.14
N TRP A 179 -6.91 -5.93 -20.50
CA TRP A 179 -5.52 -6.30 -20.29
C TRP A 179 -5.03 -5.91 -18.89
N TYR A 180 -4.18 -6.74 -18.30
CA TYR A 180 -3.58 -6.52 -16.98
C TYR A 180 -2.11 -6.87 -17.00
N VAL A 181 -1.30 -6.06 -16.32
CA VAL A 181 0.13 -6.36 -16.11
C VAL A 181 0.25 -7.57 -15.18
N PHE A 182 0.91 -8.62 -15.61
CA PHE A 182 1.23 -9.75 -14.74
C PHE A 182 2.70 -9.78 -14.31
N ASP A 183 3.61 -9.20 -15.11
CA ASP A 183 5.04 -9.10 -14.79
C ASP A 183 5.71 -7.97 -15.58
N LYS A 184 6.98 -7.70 -15.29
CA LYS A 184 7.84 -6.77 -16.04
C LYS A 184 9.30 -7.11 -15.87
N ASP A 185 10.12 -6.87 -16.89
CA ASP A 185 11.57 -6.94 -16.85
C ASP A 185 12.17 -5.53 -17.02
N ILE A 186 12.78 -5.02 -15.95
CA ILE A 186 13.38 -3.67 -15.96
C ILE A 186 14.64 -3.61 -16.80
N LYS A 187 15.42 -4.70 -16.86
CA LYS A 187 16.67 -4.74 -17.63
C LYS A 187 16.42 -4.74 -19.13
N LYS A 188 15.40 -5.49 -19.55
CA LYS A 188 14.96 -5.53 -20.95
C LYS A 188 14.04 -4.39 -21.31
N ASN A 189 13.50 -3.66 -20.29
CA ASN A 189 12.48 -2.65 -20.44
C ASN A 189 11.20 -3.21 -21.10
N GLU A 190 10.72 -4.35 -20.63
CA GLU A 190 9.53 -5.05 -21.12
C GLU A 190 8.42 -5.08 -20.07
N VAL A 191 7.16 -4.97 -20.51
CA VAL A 191 5.97 -5.14 -19.67
C VAL A 191 5.16 -6.31 -20.20
N TYR A 192 4.87 -7.28 -19.33
CA TYR A 192 4.12 -8.48 -19.69
C TYR A 192 2.67 -8.36 -19.23
N VAL A 193 1.74 -8.65 -20.15
CA VAL A 193 0.30 -8.49 -19.92
C VAL A 193 -0.47 -9.74 -20.28
N CYS A 194 -1.60 -9.95 -19.59
CA CYS A 194 -2.54 -11.02 -19.89
C CYS A 194 -3.97 -10.47 -19.93
N GLN A 195 -4.86 -11.20 -20.64
CA GLN A 195 -6.28 -10.84 -20.72
C GLN A 195 -7.09 -11.47 -19.60
N GLY A 196 -8.11 -10.75 -19.18
CA GLY A 196 -9.08 -11.20 -18.19
C GLY A 196 -8.66 -10.94 -16.74
N VAL A 197 -9.65 -10.66 -15.91
CA VAL A 197 -9.44 -10.36 -14.48
C VAL A 197 -9.06 -11.60 -13.67
N ASP A 198 -9.47 -12.77 -14.14
CA ASP A 198 -9.29 -14.07 -13.47
C ASP A 198 -8.14 -14.90 -14.06
N ASN A 199 -7.32 -14.29 -14.93
CA ASN A 199 -6.14 -14.96 -15.49
C ASN A 199 -5.17 -15.37 -14.37
N GLU A 200 -4.77 -16.65 -14.35
CA GLU A 200 -3.95 -17.25 -13.29
C GLU A 200 -2.61 -16.54 -13.08
N LEU A 201 -2.02 -15.95 -14.13
CA LEU A 201 -0.77 -15.19 -14.07
C LEU A 201 -0.83 -13.97 -13.13
N LEU A 202 -2.03 -13.49 -12.84
CA LEU A 202 -2.24 -12.36 -11.91
C LEU A 202 -2.20 -12.79 -10.45
N PHE A 203 -2.36 -14.07 -10.15
CA PHE A 203 -2.49 -14.57 -8.80
C PHE A 203 -1.16 -15.05 -8.22
N SER A 204 -1.05 -14.99 -6.90
CA SER A 204 0.09 -15.48 -6.14
C SER A 204 -0.40 -16.36 -5.00
N LYS A 205 0.31 -17.47 -4.74
CA LYS A 205 0.05 -18.40 -3.61
C LYS A 205 0.83 -18.02 -2.37
N TYR A 206 1.96 -17.33 -2.53
CA TYR A 206 2.79 -16.89 -1.41
C TYR A 206 3.49 -15.56 -1.71
N LEU A 207 3.99 -14.94 -0.66
CA LEU A 207 4.91 -13.81 -0.75
C LEU A 207 6.03 -13.96 0.28
N GLU A 208 7.11 -13.19 0.07
CA GLU A 208 8.21 -13.06 1.01
C GLU A 208 8.35 -11.61 1.47
N CYS A 209 8.70 -11.45 2.76
CA CYS A 209 9.14 -10.19 3.35
C CYS A 209 10.48 -10.41 4.02
N ASP A 210 11.46 -9.54 3.76
CA ASP A 210 12.77 -9.64 4.42
C ASP A 210 12.67 -9.30 5.91
N LYS A 211 11.75 -8.39 6.26
CA LYS A 211 11.49 -7.95 7.63
C LYS A 211 10.02 -7.60 7.83
N ILE A 212 9.47 -7.97 8.99
CA ILE A 212 8.18 -7.50 9.46
C ILE A 212 8.40 -6.53 10.63
N SER A 213 7.75 -5.38 10.57
CA SER A 213 7.70 -4.36 11.62
C SER A 213 6.44 -4.58 12.44
N TRP A 214 6.55 -5.24 13.57
CA TRP A 214 5.43 -5.40 14.51
C TRP A 214 5.19 -4.08 15.25
N ILE A 215 3.92 -3.66 15.40
CA ILE A 215 3.53 -2.42 16.10
C ILE A 215 3.89 -2.53 17.57
N ASN A 216 3.38 -3.56 18.23
CA ASN A 216 3.69 -3.88 19.60
C ASN A 216 4.89 -4.84 19.69
N GLN A 217 5.71 -4.68 20.72
CA GLN A 217 6.84 -5.57 21.00
C GLN A 217 6.32 -6.85 21.69
N ILE A 218 5.69 -7.72 20.89
CA ILE A 218 5.18 -9.02 21.33
C ILE A 218 5.96 -10.10 20.58
N GLU A 219 6.41 -11.13 21.30
CA GLU A 219 6.97 -12.32 20.65
C GLU A 219 5.85 -13.14 20.01
N TYR A 220 5.98 -13.36 18.73
CA TYR A 220 5.04 -14.20 17.98
C TYR A 220 5.63 -15.58 17.75
N VAL A 221 4.85 -16.63 18.04
CA VAL A 221 5.19 -18.00 17.70
C VAL A 221 4.83 -18.26 16.23
N PHE A 222 5.75 -18.86 15.49
CA PHE A 222 5.55 -19.25 14.09
C PHE A 222 5.47 -20.77 13.95
N PRO A 223 4.63 -21.32 13.03
CA PRO A 223 3.81 -20.57 12.07
C PRO A 223 2.61 -19.86 12.72
N LYS A 224 2.34 -18.62 12.28
CA LYS A 224 1.21 -17.81 12.79
C LYS A 224 0.11 -17.67 11.73
N THR A 225 -1.11 -18.05 12.08
CA THR A 225 -2.30 -17.78 11.25
C THR A 225 -2.89 -16.43 11.60
N CYS A 226 -3.19 -15.63 10.57
CA CYS A 226 -3.79 -14.29 10.70
C CYS A 226 -4.45 -13.86 9.39
N LEU A 227 -4.92 -12.62 9.34
CA LEU A 227 -5.37 -11.98 8.11
C LEU A 227 -4.23 -11.16 7.51
N ILE A 228 -4.19 -11.05 6.18
CA ILE A 228 -3.24 -10.21 5.45
C ILE A 228 -3.96 -9.31 4.44
N GLN A 229 -3.46 -8.09 4.30
CA GLN A 229 -3.86 -7.14 3.28
C GLN A 229 -2.60 -6.71 2.50
N VAL A 230 -2.60 -6.95 1.18
CA VAL A 230 -1.44 -6.68 0.29
C VAL A 230 -1.55 -5.36 -0.47
N ARG A 231 -2.72 -4.71 -0.40
CA ARG A 231 -3.00 -3.35 -0.92
C ARG A 231 -4.07 -2.71 -0.08
N HIS A 232 -4.04 -1.40 0.06
CA HIS A 232 -5.00 -0.63 0.87
C HIS A 232 -6.48 -0.93 0.57
N GLN A 233 -6.85 -1.13 -0.69
CA GLN A 233 -8.24 -1.40 -1.09
C GLN A 233 -8.61 -2.89 -1.17
N HIS A 234 -7.68 -3.80 -0.88
CA HIS A 234 -7.98 -5.23 -0.86
C HIS A 234 -8.66 -5.62 0.45
N THR A 235 -9.65 -6.48 0.37
CA THR A 235 -10.20 -7.16 1.54
C THR A 235 -9.13 -8.07 2.16
N PRO A 236 -8.91 -8.03 3.47
CA PRO A 236 -7.99 -8.94 4.12
C PRO A 236 -8.39 -10.39 3.96
N VAL A 237 -7.42 -11.24 3.67
CA VAL A 237 -7.62 -12.69 3.49
C VAL A 237 -6.81 -13.48 4.51
N LYS A 238 -7.21 -14.73 4.77
CA LYS A 238 -6.49 -15.62 5.70
C LYS A 238 -5.15 -16.05 5.12
N CYS A 239 -4.12 -16.01 5.95
CA CYS A 239 -2.77 -16.45 5.61
C CYS A 239 -2.09 -17.15 6.77
N LYS A 240 -0.95 -17.79 6.48
CA LYS A 240 -0.06 -18.40 7.44
C LYS A 240 1.35 -17.85 7.26
N ILE A 241 1.91 -17.29 8.32
CA ILE A 241 3.25 -16.70 8.32
C ILE A 241 4.24 -17.73 8.85
N PHE A 242 5.33 -17.95 8.14
CA PHE A 242 6.47 -18.76 8.54
C PHE A 242 7.70 -17.89 8.69
N LEU A 243 8.54 -18.22 9.66
CA LEU A 243 9.86 -17.60 9.81
C LEU A 243 10.93 -18.68 9.61
N LYS A 244 11.73 -18.55 8.56
CA LYS A 244 12.84 -19.45 8.25
C LYS A 244 14.06 -18.64 7.84
N ASN A 245 15.22 -18.93 8.44
CA ASN A 245 16.48 -18.24 8.13
C ASN A 245 16.37 -16.70 8.14
N LYS A 246 15.66 -16.15 9.15
CA LYS A 246 15.41 -14.70 9.31
C LYS A 246 14.56 -14.06 8.20
N LYS A 247 13.97 -14.85 7.31
CA LYS A 247 13.02 -14.38 6.28
C LYS A 247 11.62 -14.85 6.62
N PHE A 248 10.66 -14.02 6.29
CA PHE A 248 9.24 -14.31 6.44
C PHE A 248 8.66 -14.75 5.11
N THR A 249 8.11 -15.96 5.10
CA THR A 249 7.29 -16.46 3.99
C THR A 249 5.84 -16.47 4.44
N VAL A 250 4.95 -15.96 3.62
CA VAL A 250 3.51 -15.92 3.90
C VAL A 250 2.78 -16.71 2.84
N GLU A 251 2.10 -17.77 3.25
CA GLU A 251 1.24 -18.58 2.40
C GLU A 251 -0.22 -18.11 2.52
N PHE A 252 -0.86 -17.90 1.41
CA PHE A 252 -2.28 -17.56 1.34
C PHE A 252 -3.14 -18.84 1.37
N ILE A 253 -4.25 -18.80 2.09
CA ILE A 253 -5.22 -19.92 2.06
C ILE A 253 -5.89 -20.02 0.69
N GLN A 254 -6.09 -18.86 0.04
CA GLN A 254 -6.55 -18.76 -1.35
C GLN A 254 -5.61 -17.80 -2.09
N SER A 255 -5.28 -18.10 -3.34
CA SER A 255 -4.43 -17.25 -4.14
C SER A 255 -4.95 -15.81 -4.21
N ILE A 256 -4.05 -14.83 -4.15
CA ILE A 256 -4.39 -13.41 -4.15
C ILE A 256 -3.90 -12.77 -5.45
N ARG A 257 -4.77 -11.96 -6.05
CA ARG A 257 -4.45 -11.21 -7.26
C ARG A 257 -3.58 -9.99 -6.96
N GLY A 258 -2.59 -9.73 -7.84
CA GLY A 258 -1.86 -8.47 -7.89
C GLY A 258 -0.93 -8.22 -6.71
N VAL A 259 -0.36 -9.27 -6.13
CA VAL A 259 0.70 -9.15 -5.12
C VAL A 259 1.96 -8.61 -5.79
N ALA A 260 2.38 -7.41 -5.41
CA ALA A 260 3.46 -6.70 -6.10
C ALA A 260 4.64 -6.40 -5.16
N PRO A 261 5.90 -6.69 -5.57
CA PRO A 261 7.08 -6.26 -4.83
C PRO A 261 7.14 -4.75 -4.64
N GLY A 262 7.56 -4.32 -3.45
CA GLY A 262 7.57 -2.92 -3.04
C GLY A 262 6.30 -2.44 -2.33
N GLN A 263 5.16 -3.12 -2.52
CA GLN A 263 3.96 -2.89 -1.70
C GLN A 263 4.14 -3.49 -0.30
N SER A 264 3.25 -3.12 0.63
CA SER A 264 3.27 -3.67 1.98
C SER A 264 2.31 -4.85 2.15
N ALA A 265 2.77 -5.86 2.87
CA ALA A 265 1.96 -6.91 3.46
C ALA A 265 1.62 -6.49 4.90
N VAL A 266 0.36 -6.19 5.19
CA VAL A 266 -0.10 -5.75 6.51
C VAL A 266 -0.92 -6.85 7.16
N PHE A 267 -0.59 -7.19 8.39
CA PHE A 267 -1.16 -8.34 9.11
C PHE A 267 -2.15 -7.88 10.17
N TYR A 268 -3.23 -8.66 10.29
CA TYR A 268 -4.31 -8.36 11.23
C TYR A 268 -4.75 -9.62 12.00
N ASP A 269 -5.13 -9.42 13.25
CA ASP A 269 -5.95 -10.36 14.01
C ASP A 269 -7.35 -9.75 14.17
N LYS A 270 -8.32 -10.23 13.38
CA LYS A 270 -9.61 -9.56 13.20
C LYS A 270 -9.41 -8.08 12.82
N ASN A 271 -9.74 -7.17 13.72
CA ASN A 271 -9.60 -5.72 13.51
C ASN A 271 -8.31 -5.13 14.12
N LEU A 272 -7.53 -5.91 14.85
CA LEU A 272 -6.26 -5.49 15.41
C LEU A 272 -5.18 -5.52 14.33
N CYS A 273 -4.54 -4.38 14.05
CA CYS A 273 -3.38 -4.30 13.17
C CYS A 273 -2.12 -4.75 13.92
N LEU A 274 -1.50 -5.83 13.49
CA LEU A 274 -0.32 -6.41 14.13
C LEU A 274 0.98 -5.73 13.69
N GLY A 275 1.00 -5.23 12.46
CA GLY A 275 2.19 -4.69 11.81
C GLY A 275 2.25 -5.11 10.35
N GLY A 276 3.43 -4.98 9.73
CA GLY A 276 3.58 -5.35 8.33
C GLY A 276 5.03 -5.29 7.86
N GLY A 277 5.24 -5.66 6.62
CA GLY A 277 6.54 -5.63 5.96
C GLY A 277 6.44 -5.36 4.47
N ILE A 278 7.54 -4.94 3.87
CA ILE A 278 7.60 -4.72 2.42
C ILE A 278 7.73 -6.07 1.72
N ILE A 279 6.90 -6.29 0.71
CA ILE A 279 6.93 -7.49 -0.13
C ILE A 279 8.20 -7.45 -0.97
N SER A 280 9.08 -8.42 -0.79
CA SER A 280 10.31 -8.58 -1.57
C SER A 280 10.10 -9.46 -2.81
N LYS A 281 9.23 -10.47 -2.69
CA LYS A 281 8.91 -11.42 -3.77
C LYS A 281 7.47 -11.93 -3.64
N SER A 282 6.88 -12.36 -4.76
CA SER A 282 5.59 -13.06 -4.82
C SER A 282 5.60 -14.13 -5.92
N ALA A 283 4.92 -15.25 -5.71
CA ALA A 283 4.71 -16.30 -6.70
C ALA A 283 3.44 -17.12 -6.41
#